data_452c850831fdd46c86c1474ececb7c96
#
_entry.id   452c850831fdd46c86c1474ececb7c96
#
_cell.length_a   1.000
_cell.length_b   1.000
_cell.length_c   1.000
_cell.angle_alpha   90.00
_cell.angle_beta   90.00
_cell.angle_gamma   90.00
#
_symmetry.space_group_name_H-M   'P 1'
#
loop_
_entity.id
_entity.type
_entity.pdbx_description
1 polymer ?
#
loop_
_entity_poly.entity_id
_entity_poly.type
_entity_poly.pdbx_seq_one_letter_code
_entity_poly.pdbx_strand_id
1 'polypeptide(L)'
;MEHSRRTQLFLNVGHALDHLFMLIFPTVVLAMAPEFGLPYSEMLPLALGGFIMFGAGSIPAGWLADRWSRRGMMIVFFIGIGTASALTGLARAPWQVAMGITLIGAFAAIYHPVGIAMLVSGRDKIGRVLGVNGVFGNLGVAFAALIAGALAHWVSWRAAFILPGFVAIAIGLGFAATVPEAKLAAKATTGAPRQGFSRALLARVFSILLVTTVCGGIIFNSTTVAMPKIFDVKLTALVETTLGIGILVSGVYVLAAMAQLVVGHLLDRETIKSVLVPIVGLQAPLLLAAAYFDNYAMLLIALAMMFFIFGQVPINDAMVAAYSDERWRARALAVRYVVSFSASALAVPLVALMYRYGNDFRYLFFVLAAMAAAMFCAALFMPAQAVKPAPA
;
A
#
# COMPACT_ATOMS: atom_id res chain seq x y z
N MET A 1 -2.11 -20.02 23.80
CA MET A 1 -1.92 -20.18 22.34
C MET A 1 -3.13 -19.71 21.53
N GLU A 2 -4.35 -20.03 21.93
CA GLU A 2 -5.58 -19.69 21.17
C GLU A 2 -5.84 -18.16 21.07
N HIS A 3 -5.69 -17.41 22.15
CA HIS A 3 -5.83 -15.95 22.16
C HIS A 3 -4.85 -15.25 21.21
N SER A 4 -3.62 -15.77 21.12
CA SER A 4 -2.60 -15.23 20.19
C SER A 4 -2.98 -15.47 18.72
N ARG A 5 -3.59 -16.61 18.36
CA ARG A 5 -4.05 -16.90 17.00
C ARG A 5 -5.24 -16.02 16.60
N ARG A 6 -6.21 -15.83 17.51
CA ARG A 6 -7.38 -14.96 17.25
C ARG A 6 -6.94 -13.50 17.02
N THR A 7 -6.10 -12.97 17.90
CA THR A 7 -5.55 -11.62 17.73
C THR A 7 -4.83 -11.48 16.39
N GLN A 8 -4.01 -12.45 16.01
CA GLN A 8 -3.32 -12.45 14.72
C GLN A 8 -4.30 -12.43 13.54
N LEU A 9 -5.39 -13.23 13.60
CA LEU A 9 -6.39 -13.26 12.54
C LEU A 9 -7.06 -11.88 12.39
N PHE A 10 -7.51 -11.26 13.49
CA PHE A 10 -8.08 -9.91 13.44
C PHE A 10 -7.10 -8.88 12.87
N LEU A 11 -5.84 -8.93 13.25
CA LEU A 11 -4.82 -8.01 12.73
C LEU A 11 -4.58 -8.26 11.23
N ASN A 12 -4.54 -9.51 10.78
CA ASN A 12 -4.41 -9.83 9.37
C ASN A 12 -5.61 -9.30 8.55
N VAL A 13 -6.83 -9.55 9.03
CA VAL A 13 -8.04 -9.01 8.39
C VAL A 13 -8.04 -7.48 8.43
N GLY A 14 -7.58 -6.88 9.54
CA GLY A 14 -7.38 -5.43 9.64
C GLY A 14 -6.47 -4.88 8.56
N HIS A 15 -5.36 -5.57 8.23
CA HIS A 15 -4.46 -5.16 7.15
C HIS A 15 -5.13 -5.21 5.77
N ALA A 16 -5.94 -6.25 5.53
CA ALA A 16 -6.72 -6.34 4.30
C ALA A 16 -7.74 -5.20 4.20
N LEU A 17 -8.46 -4.90 5.29
CA LEU A 17 -9.43 -3.80 5.32
C LEU A 17 -8.77 -2.43 5.16
N ASP A 18 -7.61 -2.21 5.77
CA ASP A 18 -6.84 -0.97 5.65
C ASP A 18 -6.60 -0.60 4.19
N HIS A 19 -5.99 -1.50 3.43
CA HIS A 19 -5.72 -1.29 2.02
C HIS A 19 -6.97 -1.30 1.13
N LEU A 20 -7.97 -2.11 1.46
CA LEU A 20 -9.24 -2.14 0.75
C LEU A 20 -9.93 -0.77 0.80
N PHE A 21 -10.07 -0.18 1.98
CA PHE A 21 -10.75 1.12 2.13
C PHE A 21 -9.99 2.27 1.45
N MET A 22 -8.66 2.22 1.44
CA MET A 22 -7.85 3.21 0.73
C MET A 22 -8.01 3.13 -0.79
N LEU A 23 -8.41 1.96 -1.34
CA LEU A 23 -8.47 1.71 -2.79
C LEU A 23 -9.90 1.46 -3.33
N ILE A 24 -10.96 1.56 -2.53
CA ILE A 24 -12.35 1.53 -3.01
C ILE A 24 -12.60 2.71 -3.98
N PHE A 25 -12.25 3.92 -3.57
CA PHE A 25 -12.57 5.14 -4.30
C PHE A 25 -12.02 5.18 -5.73
N PRO A 26 -10.76 4.78 -6.03
CA PRO A 26 -10.24 4.72 -7.39
C PRO A 26 -11.08 3.94 -8.40
N THR A 27 -11.84 2.95 -7.94
CA THR A 27 -12.75 2.18 -8.80
C THR A 27 -14.13 2.79 -8.86
N VAL A 28 -14.71 3.17 -7.71
CA VAL A 28 -16.08 3.72 -7.69
C VAL A 28 -16.18 5.11 -8.30
N VAL A 29 -15.08 5.86 -8.38
CA VAL A 29 -15.04 7.17 -9.04
C VAL A 29 -15.55 7.11 -10.49
N LEU A 30 -15.38 5.97 -11.17
CA LEU A 30 -15.89 5.76 -12.53
C LEU A 30 -17.42 5.82 -12.59
N ALA A 31 -18.09 5.30 -11.57
CA ALA A 31 -19.56 5.34 -11.45
C ALA A 31 -20.06 6.66 -10.80
N MET A 32 -19.23 7.32 -9.98
CA MET A 32 -19.58 8.55 -9.28
C MET A 32 -19.49 9.79 -10.19
N ALA A 33 -18.50 9.85 -11.07
CA ALA A 33 -18.21 11.03 -11.89
C ALA A 33 -19.42 11.48 -12.73
N PRO A 34 -20.15 10.59 -13.41
CA PRO A 34 -21.36 10.97 -14.13
C PRO A 34 -22.50 11.50 -13.23
N GLU A 35 -22.66 10.93 -12.01
CA GLU A 35 -23.72 11.35 -11.07
C GLU A 35 -23.48 12.78 -10.56
N PHE A 36 -22.21 13.13 -10.27
CA PHE A 36 -21.87 14.48 -9.81
C PHE A 36 -21.61 15.47 -10.95
N GLY A 37 -21.63 15.03 -12.22
CA GLY A 37 -21.36 15.87 -13.38
C GLY A 37 -19.94 16.43 -13.42
N LEU A 38 -18.98 15.75 -12.78
CA LEU A 38 -17.58 16.16 -12.70
C LEU A 38 -16.69 15.19 -13.50
N PRO A 39 -15.67 15.70 -14.22
CA PRO A 39 -14.71 14.85 -14.91
C PRO A 39 -13.83 14.09 -13.89
N TYR A 40 -13.26 12.97 -14.34
CA TYR A 40 -12.37 12.16 -13.51
C TYR A 40 -11.21 12.97 -12.88
N SER A 41 -10.64 13.92 -13.63
CA SER A 41 -9.54 14.78 -13.16
C SER A 41 -9.92 15.71 -12.01
N GLU A 42 -11.21 15.98 -11.81
CA GLU A 42 -11.73 16.77 -10.69
C GLU A 42 -12.25 15.90 -9.55
N MET A 43 -12.76 14.71 -9.88
CA MET A 43 -13.23 13.76 -8.89
C MET A 43 -12.08 13.07 -8.14
N LEU A 44 -11.03 12.65 -8.83
CA LEU A 44 -9.92 11.92 -8.21
C LEU A 44 -9.23 12.70 -7.07
N PRO A 45 -8.99 14.03 -7.17
CA PRO A 45 -8.42 14.84 -6.10
C PRO A 45 -9.19 14.83 -4.77
N LEU A 46 -10.46 14.43 -4.76
CA LEU A 46 -11.24 14.27 -3.52
C LEU A 46 -10.60 13.23 -2.57
N ALA A 47 -9.80 12.31 -3.11
CA ALA A 47 -9.05 11.34 -2.30
C ALA A 47 -7.78 11.90 -1.64
N LEU A 48 -7.32 13.10 -2.03
CA LEU A 48 -6.04 13.65 -1.57
C LEU A 48 -5.95 13.73 -0.03
N GLY A 49 -7.01 14.21 0.61
CA GLY A 49 -7.09 14.30 2.07
C GLY A 49 -6.91 12.94 2.74
N GLY A 50 -7.47 11.88 2.16
CA GLY A 50 -7.33 10.51 2.65
C GLY A 50 -5.88 10.02 2.61
N PHE A 51 -5.19 10.21 1.48
CA PHE A 51 -3.77 9.80 1.37
C PHE A 51 -2.84 10.65 2.25
N ILE A 52 -3.10 11.95 2.42
CA ILE A 52 -2.36 12.80 3.35
C ILE A 52 -2.54 12.29 4.79
N MET A 53 -3.79 12.06 5.21
CA MET A 53 -4.08 11.57 6.57
C MET A 53 -3.55 10.17 6.82
N PHE A 54 -3.56 9.29 5.82
CA PHE A 54 -2.96 7.95 5.91
C PHE A 54 -1.47 8.02 6.27
N GLY A 55 -0.71 8.92 5.65
CA GLY A 55 0.70 9.14 5.97
C GLY A 55 0.91 9.91 7.28
N ALA A 56 0.40 11.14 7.35
CA ALA A 56 0.63 12.05 8.46
C ALA A 56 0.00 11.57 9.78
N GLY A 57 -1.16 10.93 9.71
CA GLY A 57 -1.89 10.40 10.87
C GLY A 57 -1.18 9.23 11.56
N SER A 58 -0.27 8.52 10.87
CA SER A 58 0.47 7.40 11.45
C SER A 58 1.35 7.80 12.64
N ILE A 59 1.88 9.02 12.64
CA ILE A 59 2.74 9.54 13.73
C ILE A 59 1.93 9.72 15.03
N PRO A 60 0.85 10.52 15.06
CA PRO A 60 0.04 10.68 16.26
C PRO A 60 -0.66 9.37 16.66
N ALA A 61 -1.04 8.50 15.72
CA ALA A 61 -1.64 7.21 16.03
C ALA A 61 -0.69 6.30 16.82
N GLY A 62 0.56 6.19 16.39
CA GLY A 62 1.58 5.43 17.12
C GLY A 62 1.87 6.01 18.51
N TRP A 63 2.00 7.34 18.61
CA TRP A 63 2.22 8.03 19.88
C TRP A 63 1.06 7.81 20.87
N LEU A 64 -0.18 7.89 20.39
CA LEU A 64 -1.36 7.69 21.22
C LEU A 64 -1.49 6.22 21.66
N ALA A 65 -1.18 5.27 20.80
CA ALA A 65 -1.19 3.85 21.11
C ALA A 65 -0.21 3.47 22.23
N ASP A 66 0.96 4.11 22.26
CA ASP A 66 1.97 3.88 23.30
C ASP A 66 1.59 4.51 24.64
N ARG A 67 0.70 5.53 24.67
CA ARG A 67 0.28 6.22 25.90
C ARG A 67 -1.06 5.76 26.45
N TRP A 68 -1.94 5.35 25.56
CA TRP A 68 -3.29 4.95 25.94
C TRP A 68 -3.46 3.43 25.90
N SER A 69 -3.70 2.85 24.70
CA SER A 69 -3.94 1.43 24.53
C SER A 69 -3.80 1.05 23.06
N ARG A 70 -2.95 0.08 22.76
CA ARG A 70 -2.86 -0.48 21.40
C ARG A 70 -4.15 -1.19 20.99
N ARG A 71 -4.77 -1.93 21.92
CA ARG A 71 -6.07 -2.57 21.69
C ARG A 71 -7.15 -1.52 21.45
N GLY A 72 -7.23 -0.49 22.29
CA GLY A 72 -8.17 0.61 22.14
C GLY A 72 -8.03 1.29 20.78
N MET A 73 -6.80 1.59 20.35
CA MET A 73 -6.53 2.15 19.02
C MET A 73 -6.98 1.24 17.87
N MET A 74 -6.82 -0.08 17.98
CA MET A 74 -7.33 -1.01 16.96
C MET A 74 -8.87 -1.08 16.93
N ILE A 75 -9.54 -0.91 18.07
CA ILE A 75 -11.00 -0.77 18.10
C ILE A 75 -11.41 0.52 17.38
N VAL A 76 -10.72 1.63 17.65
CA VAL A 76 -10.93 2.92 16.96
C VAL A 76 -10.68 2.77 15.45
N PHE A 77 -9.66 2.02 15.05
CA PHE A 77 -9.40 1.72 13.64
C PHE A 77 -10.60 1.05 12.98
N PHE A 78 -11.05 -0.11 13.48
CA PHE A 78 -12.12 -0.89 12.85
C PHE A 78 -13.46 -0.15 12.83
N ILE A 79 -13.87 0.40 13.97
CA ILE A 79 -15.16 1.10 14.08
C ILE A 79 -15.10 2.44 13.34
N GLY A 80 -13.99 3.17 13.47
CA GLY A 80 -13.82 4.46 12.84
C GLY A 80 -13.79 4.39 11.32
N ILE A 81 -12.96 3.49 10.75
CA ILE A 81 -12.86 3.33 9.30
C ILE A 81 -14.18 2.83 8.70
N GLY A 82 -14.86 1.89 9.39
CA GLY A 82 -16.14 1.37 8.97
C GLY A 82 -17.24 2.42 9.00
N THR A 83 -17.30 3.23 10.07
CA THR A 83 -18.26 4.33 10.20
C THR A 83 -18.00 5.41 9.16
N ALA A 84 -16.73 5.84 8.99
CA ALA A 84 -16.35 6.83 7.99
C ALA A 84 -16.71 6.36 6.58
N SER A 85 -16.47 5.09 6.27
CA SER A 85 -16.86 4.50 4.99
C SER A 85 -18.38 4.50 4.81
N ALA A 86 -19.15 3.99 5.77
CA ALA A 86 -20.61 3.96 5.66
C ALA A 86 -21.19 5.38 5.47
N LEU A 87 -20.69 6.39 6.19
CA LEU A 87 -21.06 7.77 6.01
C LEU A 87 -20.69 8.34 4.64
N THR A 88 -19.52 7.93 4.10
CA THR A 88 -19.10 8.33 2.73
C THR A 88 -20.09 7.83 1.69
N GLY A 89 -20.64 6.62 1.86
CA GLY A 89 -21.69 6.09 0.98
C GLY A 89 -23.02 6.85 1.03
N LEU A 90 -23.24 7.69 2.04
CA LEU A 90 -24.42 8.56 2.15
C LEU A 90 -24.20 9.97 1.55
N ALA A 91 -23.02 10.25 1.00
CA ALA A 91 -22.67 11.55 0.44
C ALA A 91 -23.58 11.93 -0.72
N ARG A 92 -23.97 13.21 -0.75
CA ARG A 92 -24.81 13.84 -1.78
C ARG A 92 -24.08 14.97 -2.52
N ALA A 93 -22.87 15.31 -2.11
CA ALA A 93 -22.05 16.34 -2.70
C ALA A 93 -20.56 15.94 -2.68
N PRO A 94 -19.74 16.41 -3.66
CA PRO A 94 -18.33 16.04 -3.76
C PRO A 94 -17.52 16.34 -2.49
N TRP A 95 -17.76 17.46 -1.81
CA TRP A 95 -17.06 17.81 -0.57
C TRP A 95 -17.33 16.82 0.58
N GLN A 96 -18.54 16.22 0.63
CA GLN A 96 -18.87 15.17 1.61
C GLN A 96 -18.06 13.90 1.35
N VAL A 97 -17.90 13.54 0.07
CA VAL A 97 -17.01 12.43 -0.35
C VAL A 97 -15.59 12.71 0.09
N ALA A 98 -15.06 13.93 -0.18
CA ALA A 98 -13.71 14.31 0.22
C ALA A 98 -13.51 14.22 1.75
N MET A 99 -14.45 14.71 2.55
CA MET A 99 -14.43 14.60 4.00
C MET A 99 -14.45 13.14 4.46
N GLY A 100 -15.35 12.34 3.89
CA GLY A 100 -15.47 10.93 4.23
C GLY A 100 -14.19 10.16 3.94
N ILE A 101 -13.58 10.34 2.76
CA ILE A 101 -12.31 9.69 2.40
C ILE A 101 -11.16 10.21 3.29
N THR A 102 -11.17 11.49 3.66
CA THR A 102 -10.18 12.03 4.59
C THR A 102 -10.29 11.36 5.96
N LEU A 103 -11.50 11.11 6.46
CA LEU A 103 -11.72 10.36 7.71
C LEU A 103 -11.32 8.88 7.57
N ILE A 104 -11.62 8.24 6.44
CA ILE A 104 -11.14 6.89 6.14
C ILE A 104 -9.62 6.84 6.26
N GLY A 105 -8.90 7.76 5.62
CA GLY A 105 -7.44 7.84 5.71
C GLY A 105 -6.92 8.09 7.11
N ALA A 106 -7.61 8.93 7.89
CA ALA A 106 -7.25 9.20 9.29
C ALA A 106 -7.35 7.95 10.18
N PHE A 107 -8.40 7.14 10.01
CA PHE A 107 -8.52 5.87 10.73
C PHE A 107 -7.60 4.79 10.18
N ALA A 108 -7.41 4.71 8.87
CA ALA A 108 -6.45 3.81 8.22
C ALA A 108 -5.02 4.01 8.75
N ALA A 109 -4.60 5.25 8.99
CA ALA A 109 -3.30 5.61 9.55
C ALA A 109 -2.95 4.89 10.87
N ILE A 110 -3.94 4.36 11.57
CA ILE A 110 -3.74 3.64 12.85
C ILE A 110 -3.13 2.26 12.61
N TYR A 111 -3.48 1.58 11.52
CA TYR A 111 -3.15 0.16 11.38
C TYR A 111 -1.64 -0.11 11.40
N HIS A 112 -0.87 0.58 10.57
CA HIS A 112 0.56 0.27 10.42
C HIS A 112 1.39 0.46 11.70
N PRO A 113 1.32 1.58 12.43
CA PRO A 113 2.09 1.73 13.66
C PRO A 113 1.57 0.86 14.81
N VAL A 114 0.27 0.60 14.88
CA VAL A 114 -0.36 -0.06 16.04
C VAL A 114 -0.54 -1.55 15.81
N GLY A 115 -1.16 -1.92 14.69
CA GLY A 115 -1.45 -3.32 14.35
C GLY A 115 -0.18 -4.16 14.20
N ILE A 116 0.83 -3.63 13.47
CA ILE A 116 2.12 -4.31 13.33
C ILE A 116 2.84 -4.42 14.66
N ALA A 117 2.83 -3.37 15.49
CA ALA A 117 3.44 -3.43 16.81
C ALA A 117 2.77 -4.48 17.73
N MET A 118 1.43 -4.63 17.67
CA MET A 118 0.71 -5.70 18.36
C MET A 118 1.07 -7.08 17.79
N LEU A 119 1.20 -7.18 16.48
CA LEU A 119 1.47 -8.42 15.77
C LEU A 119 2.83 -9.03 16.16
N VAL A 120 3.87 -8.19 16.32
CA VAL A 120 5.23 -8.63 16.65
C VAL A 120 5.50 -8.73 18.16
N SER A 121 4.61 -8.22 18.98
CA SER A 121 4.80 -8.16 20.45
C SER A 121 4.94 -9.55 21.06
N GLY A 122 6.01 -9.77 21.84
CA GLY A 122 6.27 -11.02 22.57
C GLY A 122 6.59 -12.23 21.66
N ARG A 123 7.10 -12.01 20.45
CA ARG A 123 7.43 -13.07 19.49
C ARG A 123 8.92 -13.05 19.12
N ASP A 124 9.56 -14.20 19.18
CA ASP A 124 10.97 -14.36 18.78
C ASP A 124 11.11 -14.46 17.25
N LYS A 125 10.17 -15.13 16.57
CA LYS A 125 10.16 -15.35 15.11
C LYS A 125 9.10 -14.47 14.45
N ILE A 126 9.49 -13.25 14.10
CA ILE A 126 8.55 -12.24 13.54
C ILE A 126 8.39 -12.35 12.02
N GLY A 127 9.36 -12.89 11.29
CA GLY A 127 9.37 -12.89 9.82
C GLY A 127 8.15 -13.59 9.20
N ARG A 128 7.83 -14.82 9.64
CA ARG A 128 6.65 -15.55 9.15
C ARG A 128 5.34 -14.82 9.45
N VAL A 129 5.27 -14.20 10.62
CA VAL A 129 4.05 -13.50 11.07
C VAL A 129 3.83 -12.24 10.24
N LEU A 130 4.89 -11.47 9.99
CA LEU A 130 4.86 -10.30 9.12
C LEU A 130 4.60 -10.67 7.66
N GLY A 131 5.20 -11.78 7.18
CA GLY A 131 4.96 -12.29 5.83
C GLY A 131 3.49 -12.64 5.60
N VAL A 132 2.86 -13.39 6.53
CA VAL A 132 1.42 -13.71 6.45
C VAL A 132 0.58 -12.43 6.50
N ASN A 133 0.92 -11.50 7.38
CA ASN A 133 0.22 -10.22 7.46
C ASN A 133 0.35 -9.40 6.16
N GLY A 134 1.52 -9.39 5.53
CA GLY A 134 1.73 -8.76 4.22
C GLY A 134 0.87 -9.36 3.11
N VAL A 135 0.68 -10.70 3.12
CA VAL A 135 -0.26 -11.36 2.18
C VAL A 135 -1.68 -10.81 2.34
N PHE A 136 -2.16 -10.64 3.57
CA PHE A 136 -3.49 -10.07 3.81
C PHE A 136 -3.58 -8.60 3.32
N GLY A 137 -2.55 -7.79 3.54
CA GLY A 137 -2.49 -6.43 2.98
C GLY A 137 -2.60 -6.43 1.45
N ASN A 138 -1.83 -7.30 0.77
CA ASN A 138 -1.89 -7.44 -0.68
C ASN A 138 -3.26 -7.95 -1.17
N LEU A 139 -3.92 -8.84 -0.42
CA LEU A 139 -5.30 -9.25 -0.73
C LEU A 139 -6.27 -8.06 -0.61
N GLY A 140 -6.07 -7.18 0.37
CA GLY A 140 -6.84 -5.92 0.48
C GLY A 140 -6.69 -5.05 -0.76
N VAL A 141 -5.45 -4.84 -1.22
CA VAL A 141 -5.16 -4.11 -2.47
C VAL A 141 -5.83 -4.80 -3.67
N ALA A 142 -5.66 -6.11 -3.78
CA ALA A 142 -6.14 -6.87 -4.94
C ALA A 142 -7.66 -6.89 -5.03
N PHE A 143 -8.37 -7.13 -3.93
CA PHE A 143 -9.82 -7.27 -3.93
C PHE A 143 -10.58 -5.94 -3.83
N ALA A 144 -9.91 -4.82 -3.55
CA ALA A 144 -10.56 -3.52 -3.49
C ALA A 144 -11.31 -3.18 -4.77
N ALA A 145 -10.67 -3.34 -5.93
CA ALA A 145 -11.28 -3.03 -7.22
C ALA A 145 -12.42 -4.01 -7.58
N LEU A 146 -12.29 -5.30 -7.26
CA LEU A 146 -13.33 -6.29 -7.49
C LEU A 146 -14.57 -6.01 -6.65
N ILE A 147 -14.40 -5.81 -5.34
CA ILE A 147 -15.51 -5.54 -4.41
C ILE A 147 -16.20 -4.22 -4.78
N ALA A 148 -15.41 -3.17 -5.02
CA ALA A 148 -15.91 -1.86 -5.40
C ALA A 148 -16.63 -1.90 -6.75
N GLY A 149 -16.04 -2.55 -7.76
CA GLY A 149 -16.62 -2.68 -9.09
C GLY A 149 -17.89 -3.53 -9.10
N ALA A 150 -17.92 -4.65 -8.37
CA ALA A 150 -19.09 -5.50 -8.26
C ALA A 150 -20.27 -4.79 -7.57
N LEU A 151 -20.00 -4.15 -6.44
CA LEU A 151 -21.05 -3.41 -5.70
C LEU A 151 -21.52 -2.19 -6.47
N ALA A 152 -20.63 -1.47 -7.16
CA ALA A 152 -21.01 -0.36 -8.02
C ALA A 152 -21.86 -0.80 -9.23
N HIS A 153 -21.57 -1.97 -9.78
CA HIS A 153 -22.26 -2.52 -10.94
C HIS A 153 -23.66 -3.07 -10.60
N TRP A 154 -23.76 -3.89 -9.55
CA TRP A 154 -25.01 -4.59 -9.23
C TRP A 154 -25.95 -3.81 -8.30
N VAL A 155 -25.42 -2.89 -7.50
CA VAL A 155 -26.23 -2.15 -6.50
C VAL A 155 -26.08 -0.64 -6.72
N SER A 156 -24.97 -0.06 -6.32
CA SER A 156 -24.59 1.34 -6.53
C SER A 156 -23.17 1.59 -6.00
N TRP A 157 -22.53 2.68 -6.40
CA TRP A 157 -21.24 3.09 -5.82
C TRP A 157 -21.34 3.32 -4.29
N ARG A 158 -22.51 3.70 -3.79
CA ARG A 158 -22.77 3.87 -2.35
C ARG A 158 -22.62 2.58 -1.58
N ALA A 159 -23.10 1.47 -2.14
CA ALA A 159 -22.99 0.15 -1.54
C ALA A 159 -21.52 -0.27 -1.34
N ALA A 160 -20.62 0.17 -2.24
CA ALA A 160 -19.19 -0.12 -2.13
C ALA A 160 -18.54 0.50 -0.89
N PHE A 161 -19.10 1.56 -0.34
CA PHE A 161 -18.67 2.14 0.93
C PHE A 161 -19.46 1.60 2.12
N ILE A 162 -20.79 1.48 1.98
CA ILE A 162 -21.68 1.13 3.10
C ILE A 162 -21.47 -0.31 3.54
N LEU A 163 -21.49 -1.28 2.62
CA LEU A 163 -21.44 -2.69 2.99
C LEU A 163 -20.09 -3.10 3.61
N PRO A 164 -18.94 -2.79 3.01
CA PRO A 164 -17.66 -3.04 3.67
C PRO A 164 -17.52 -2.26 4.98
N GLY A 165 -18.12 -1.07 5.09
CA GLY A 165 -18.15 -0.27 6.31
C GLY A 165 -18.81 -1.02 7.47
N PHE A 166 -19.99 -1.60 7.25
CA PHE A 166 -20.65 -2.42 8.27
C PHE A 166 -19.88 -3.70 8.60
N VAL A 167 -19.24 -4.32 7.62
CA VAL A 167 -18.35 -5.48 7.85
C VAL A 167 -17.20 -5.10 8.79
N ALA A 168 -16.54 -3.95 8.55
CA ALA A 168 -15.46 -3.49 9.40
C ALA A 168 -15.93 -3.19 10.82
N ILE A 169 -17.09 -2.57 11.00
CA ILE A 169 -17.69 -2.32 12.32
C ILE A 169 -17.95 -3.66 13.05
N ALA A 170 -18.57 -4.63 12.37
CA ALA A 170 -18.85 -5.94 12.95
C ALA A 170 -17.56 -6.67 13.40
N ILE A 171 -16.50 -6.60 12.56
CA ILE A 171 -15.18 -7.14 12.90
C ILE A 171 -14.60 -6.40 14.10
N GLY A 172 -14.74 -5.07 14.17
CA GLY A 172 -14.28 -4.25 15.29
C GLY A 172 -14.98 -4.57 16.61
N LEU A 173 -16.29 -4.83 16.59
CA LEU A 173 -17.06 -5.29 17.74
C LEU A 173 -16.61 -6.69 18.17
N GLY A 174 -16.38 -7.61 17.23
CA GLY A 174 -15.82 -8.93 17.49
C GLY A 174 -14.42 -8.86 18.12
N PHE A 175 -13.57 -7.97 17.60
CA PHE A 175 -12.23 -7.70 18.16
C PHE A 175 -12.35 -7.17 19.60
N ALA A 176 -13.21 -6.19 19.84
CA ALA A 176 -13.44 -5.61 21.16
C ALA A 176 -13.95 -6.64 22.19
N ALA A 177 -14.83 -7.55 21.76
CA ALA A 177 -15.39 -8.59 22.63
C ALA A 177 -14.42 -9.73 22.96
N THR A 178 -13.49 -10.05 22.06
CA THR A 178 -12.72 -11.31 22.14
C THR A 178 -11.21 -11.13 22.36
N VAL A 179 -10.64 -9.96 22.03
CA VAL A 179 -9.21 -9.71 22.19
C VAL A 179 -8.97 -8.97 23.51
N PRO A 180 -8.24 -9.55 24.48
CA PRO A 180 -7.98 -8.91 25.76
C PRO A 180 -6.97 -7.78 25.64
N GLU A 181 -7.00 -6.86 26.62
CA GLU A 181 -5.94 -5.86 26.80
C GLU A 181 -4.63 -6.57 27.13
N ALA A 182 -3.61 -6.35 26.32
CA ALA A 182 -2.27 -6.85 26.61
C ALA A 182 -1.51 -5.76 27.38
N LYS A 183 -0.93 -6.09 28.54
CA LYS A 183 0.01 -5.21 29.22
C LYS A 183 1.16 -4.91 28.26
N LEU A 184 1.52 -3.63 28.11
CA LEU A 184 2.67 -3.20 27.32
C LEU A 184 3.91 -3.94 27.86
N ALA A 185 4.44 -4.90 27.11
CA ALA A 185 5.69 -5.54 27.48
C ALA A 185 6.79 -4.49 27.48
N ALA A 186 7.53 -4.39 28.60
CA ALA A 186 8.69 -3.52 28.68
C ALA A 186 9.64 -3.84 27.53
N LYS A 187 10.13 -2.79 26.85
CA LYS A 187 11.04 -2.90 25.72
C LYS A 187 12.29 -3.69 26.15
N ALA A 188 12.40 -4.94 25.71
CA ALA A 188 13.67 -5.67 25.80
C ALA A 188 14.63 -5.06 24.77
N THR A 189 15.53 -4.21 25.22
CA THR A 189 16.62 -3.63 24.43
C THR A 189 17.90 -4.43 24.69
N THR A 190 18.00 -5.67 24.22
CA THR A 190 19.22 -6.46 24.33
C THR A 190 19.59 -7.05 22.97
N GLY A 191 19.96 -6.18 22.04
CA GLY A 191 20.66 -6.61 20.82
C GLY A 191 22.14 -6.32 20.95
N ALA A 192 23.03 -7.30 20.69
CA ALA A 192 24.46 -7.08 20.61
C ALA A 192 24.78 -6.08 19.48
N PRO A 193 25.78 -5.19 19.67
CA PRO A 193 26.22 -4.31 18.59
C PRO A 193 26.78 -5.17 17.45
N ARG A 194 26.18 -5.05 16.23
CA ARG A 194 26.82 -5.57 15.01
C ARG A 194 28.05 -4.75 14.67
N GLN A 195 29.03 -5.38 14.00
CA GLN A 195 30.18 -4.67 13.45
C GLN A 195 29.73 -3.43 12.71
N GLY A 196 30.26 -2.26 13.12
CA GLY A 196 29.83 -0.98 12.62
C GLY A 196 30.16 -0.80 11.13
N PHE A 197 29.14 -0.55 10.32
CA PHE A 197 29.35 -0.12 8.94
C PHE A 197 29.98 1.28 8.91
N SER A 198 30.80 1.57 7.90
CA SER A 198 31.35 2.91 7.72
C SER A 198 30.20 3.90 7.46
N ARG A 199 30.36 5.16 7.93
CA ARG A 199 29.38 6.23 7.69
C ARG A 199 29.12 6.45 6.21
N ALA A 200 30.15 6.35 5.37
CA ALA A 200 30.03 6.51 3.91
C ALA A 200 29.18 5.39 3.29
N LEU A 201 29.34 4.14 3.73
CA LEU A 201 28.53 3.01 3.28
C LEU A 201 27.06 3.20 3.67
N LEU A 202 26.80 3.57 4.93
CA LEU A 202 25.43 3.81 5.39
C LEU A 202 24.79 4.98 4.64
N ALA A 203 25.50 6.10 4.47
CA ALA A 203 25.00 7.24 3.70
C ALA A 203 24.62 6.82 2.28
N ARG A 204 25.49 6.06 1.60
CA ARG A 204 25.23 5.54 0.24
C ARG A 204 24.00 4.66 0.20
N VAL A 205 23.89 3.66 1.08
CA VAL A 205 22.75 2.72 1.09
C VAL A 205 21.44 3.43 1.44
N PHE A 206 21.43 4.29 2.45
CA PHE A 206 20.23 5.03 2.85
C PHE A 206 19.82 6.09 1.84
N SER A 207 20.75 6.68 1.07
CA SER A 207 20.40 7.54 -0.07
C SER A 207 19.72 6.76 -1.20
N ILE A 208 20.22 5.57 -1.53
CA ILE A 208 19.58 4.68 -2.50
C ILE A 208 18.18 4.27 -2.00
N LEU A 209 18.07 3.87 -0.73
CA LEU A 209 16.81 3.53 -0.10
C LEU A 209 15.81 4.69 -0.12
N LEU A 210 16.26 5.92 0.10
CA LEU A 210 15.40 7.11 0.03
C LEU A 210 14.84 7.30 -1.39
N VAL A 211 15.70 7.23 -2.41
CA VAL A 211 15.27 7.34 -3.81
C VAL A 211 14.29 6.22 -4.17
N THR A 212 14.60 4.96 -3.85
CA THR A 212 13.72 3.82 -4.15
C THR A 212 12.42 3.85 -3.34
N THR A 213 12.42 4.41 -2.14
CA THR A 213 11.20 4.57 -1.31
C THR A 213 10.29 5.67 -1.85
N VAL A 214 10.85 6.84 -2.16
CA VAL A 214 10.06 8.00 -2.65
C VAL A 214 9.54 7.71 -4.06
N CYS A 215 10.43 7.42 -5.02
CA CYS A 215 10.02 7.16 -6.39
C CYS A 215 9.16 5.90 -6.51
N GLY A 216 9.56 4.81 -5.83
CA GLY A 216 8.80 3.57 -5.82
C GLY A 216 7.42 3.73 -5.16
N GLY A 217 7.31 4.52 -4.08
CA GLY A 217 6.04 4.86 -3.45
C GLY A 217 5.11 5.64 -4.38
N ILE A 218 5.63 6.64 -5.10
CA ILE A 218 4.85 7.40 -6.08
C ILE A 218 4.44 6.51 -7.26
N ILE A 219 5.35 5.68 -7.81
CA ILE A 219 5.03 4.76 -8.89
C ILE A 219 3.95 3.76 -8.46
N PHE A 220 4.14 3.10 -7.31
CA PHE A 220 3.18 2.12 -6.77
C PHE A 220 1.79 2.73 -6.59
N ASN A 221 1.69 3.87 -5.92
CA ASN A 221 0.40 4.49 -5.63
C ASN A 221 -0.22 5.12 -6.89
N SER A 222 0.56 5.74 -7.77
CA SER A 222 0.03 6.29 -9.02
C SER A 222 -0.54 5.18 -9.92
N THR A 223 0.17 4.06 -10.07
CA THR A 223 -0.31 2.94 -10.87
C THR A 223 -1.52 2.24 -10.25
N THR A 224 -1.52 2.03 -8.91
CA THR A 224 -2.66 1.38 -8.24
C THR A 224 -3.91 2.26 -8.23
N VAL A 225 -3.77 3.57 -8.03
CA VAL A 225 -4.88 4.52 -8.05
C VAL A 225 -5.42 4.75 -9.47
N ALA A 226 -4.53 4.82 -10.47
CA ALA A 226 -4.96 5.07 -11.85
C ALA A 226 -5.46 3.80 -12.58
N MET A 227 -5.09 2.60 -12.14
CA MET A 227 -5.33 1.35 -12.90
C MET A 227 -6.80 1.13 -13.30
N PRO A 228 -7.81 1.36 -12.44
CA PRO A 228 -9.20 1.23 -12.87
C PRO A 228 -9.53 2.15 -14.06
N LYS A 229 -9.08 3.41 -14.01
CA LYS A 229 -9.32 4.36 -15.11
C LYS A 229 -8.42 4.09 -16.32
N ILE A 230 -7.20 3.60 -16.15
CA ILE A 230 -6.34 3.14 -17.24
C ILE A 230 -7.04 2.01 -18.01
N PHE A 231 -7.64 1.05 -17.30
CA PHE A 231 -8.37 -0.05 -17.94
C PHE A 231 -9.66 0.42 -18.60
N ASP A 232 -10.39 1.33 -17.98
CA ASP A 232 -11.57 1.97 -18.59
C ASP A 232 -11.25 2.65 -19.93
N VAL A 233 -10.08 3.29 -20.06
CA VAL A 233 -9.69 4.05 -21.27
C VAL A 233 -8.95 3.16 -22.30
N LYS A 234 -8.08 2.24 -21.84
CA LYS A 234 -7.15 1.51 -22.70
C LYS A 234 -7.57 0.07 -23.04
N LEU A 235 -8.55 -0.50 -22.32
CA LEU A 235 -9.00 -1.88 -22.54
C LEU A 235 -10.42 -1.96 -23.11
N THR A 236 -10.81 -0.99 -23.93
CA THR A 236 -12.18 -0.84 -24.44
C THR A 236 -12.68 -2.04 -25.28
N ALA A 237 -11.77 -2.83 -25.88
CA ALA A 237 -12.13 -4.07 -26.57
C ALA A 237 -12.29 -5.28 -25.63
N LEU A 238 -11.91 -5.14 -24.35
CA LEU A 238 -11.92 -6.24 -23.38
C LEU A 238 -12.98 -6.07 -22.30
N VAL A 239 -13.31 -4.82 -21.94
CA VAL A 239 -14.18 -4.53 -20.81
C VAL A 239 -14.93 -3.21 -21.00
N GLU A 240 -16.24 -3.24 -20.67
CA GLU A 240 -17.14 -2.08 -20.76
C GLU A 240 -17.83 -1.78 -19.42
N THR A 241 -17.66 -2.63 -18.42
CA THR A 241 -18.39 -2.52 -17.13
C THR A 241 -17.45 -2.31 -15.96
N THR A 242 -17.93 -1.63 -14.92
CA THR A 242 -17.17 -1.44 -13.66
C THR A 242 -16.81 -2.77 -12.99
N LEU A 243 -17.68 -3.80 -13.11
CA LEU A 243 -17.40 -5.15 -12.66
C LEU A 243 -16.23 -5.76 -13.44
N GLY A 244 -16.26 -5.69 -14.77
CA GLY A 244 -15.19 -6.21 -15.64
C GLY A 244 -13.85 -5.54 -15.35
N ILE A 245 -13.84 -4.21 -15.18
CA ILE A 245 -12.66 -3.44 -14.75
C ILE A 245 -12.16 -3.98 -13.40
N GLY A 246 -13.04 -4.13 -12.43
CA GLY A 246 -12.71 -4.66 -11.10
C GLY A 246 -12.09 -6.05 -11.16
N ILE A 247 -12.62 -6.96 -11.99
CA ILE A 247 -12.08 -8.32 -12.19
C ILE A 247 -10.67 -8.27 -12.77
N LEU A 248 -10.45 -7.49 -13.84
CA LEU A 248 -9.14 -7.41 -14.49
C LEU A 248 -8.09 -6.76 -13.59
N VAL A 249 -8.43 -5.66 -12.91
CA VAL A 249 -7.52 -4.99 -11.95
C VAL A 249 -7.17 -5.94 -10.82
N SER A 250 -8.15 -6.62 -10.22
CA SER A 250 -7.90 -7.59 -9.16
C SER A 250 -7.04 -8.76 -9.63
N GLY A 251 -7.28 -9.29 -10.82
CA GLY A 251 -6.47 -10.35 -11.43
C GLY A 251 -5.01 -9.93 -11.57
N VAL A 252 -4.77 -8.72 -12.08
CA VAL A 252 -3.41 -8.15 -12.18
C VAL A 252 -2.76 -8.04 -10.81
N TYR A 253 -3.46 -7.55 -9.79
CA TYR A 253 -2.86 -7.35 -8.46
C TYR A 253 -2.64 -8.65 -7.70
N VAL A 254 -3.51 -9.66 -7.85
CA VAL A 254 -3.28 -11.00 -7.27
C VAL A 254 -1.99 -11.60 -7.85
N LEU A 255 -1.82 -11.54 -9.17
CA LEU A 255 -0.61 -12.04 -9.81
C LEU A 255 0.63 -11.21 -9.45
N ALA A 256 0.50 -9.88 -9.37
CA ALA A 256 1.56 -8.99 -8.94
C ALA A 256 1.99 -9.24 -7.49
N ALA A 257 1.05 -9.59 -6.59
CA ALA A 257 1.36 -9.92 -5.20
C ALA A 257 2.26 -11.17 -5.09
N MET A 258 2.18 -12.11 -6.04
CA MET A 258 3.08 -13.27 -6.07
C MET A 258 4.53 -12.87 -6.29
N ALA A 259 4.80 -11.71 -6.92
CA ALA A 259 6.15 -11.19 -7.07
C ALA A 259 6.87 -11.00 -5.74
N GLN A 260 6.16 -10.64 -4.67
CA GLN A 260 6.77 -10.46 -3.35
C GLN A 260 7.28 -11.79 -2.77
N LEU A 261 6.62 -12.90 -3.05
CA LEU A 261 7.08 -14.25 -2.65
C LEU A 261 8.32 -14.64 -3.45
N VAL A 262 8.30 -14.40 -4.77
CA VAL A 262 9.45 -14.69 -5.65
C VAL A 262 10.65 -13.85 -5.23
N VAL A 263 10.47 -12.55 -5.06
CA VAL A 263 11.56 -11.64 -4.66
C VAL A 263 12.04 -11.94 -3.24
N GLY A 264 11.14 -12.25 -2.29
CA GLY A 264 11.52 -12.69 -0.95
C GLY A 264 12.43 -13.92 -0.99
N HIS A 265 12.08 -14.93 -1.79
CA HIS A 265 12.90 -16.13 -1.97
C HIS A 265 14.26 -15.84 -2.63
N LEU A 266 14.30 -14.92 -3.60
CA LEU A 266 15.54 -14.47 -4.21
C LEU A 266 16.46 -13.74 -3.20
N LEU A 267 15.88 -12.89 -2.33
CA LEU A 267 16.62 -12.18 -1.29
C LEU A 267 17.25 -13.12 -0.23
N ASP A 268 16.69 -14.32 -0.04
CA ASP A 268 17.25 -15.33 0.85
C ASP A 268 18.53 -16.00 0.25
N ARG A 269 18.71 -15.94 -1.07
CA ARG A 269 19.76 -16.65 -1.81
C ARG A 269 20.79 -15.74 -2.44
N GLU A 270 20.36 -14.56 -2.85
CA GLU A 270 21.13 -13.63 -3.67
C GLU A 270 21.47 -12.34 -2.90
N THR A 271 22.37 -11.53 -3.47
CA THR A 271 22.68 -10.21 -2.91
C THR A 271 21.51 -9.25 -3.16
N ILE A 272 21.33 -8.25 -2.28
CA ILE A 272 20.30 -7.21 -2.47
C ILE A 272 20.48 -6.52 -3.82
N LYS A 273 21.72 -6.28 -4.25
CA LYS A 273 22.02 -5.64 -5.56
C LYS A 273 21.56 -6.49 -6.74
N SER A 274 21.85 -7.79 -6.72
CA SER A 274 21.49 -8.69 -7.84
C SER A 274 19.98 -8.84 -8.01
N VAL A 275 19.21 -8.64 -6.95
CA VAL A 275 17.74 -8.64 -6.98
C VAL A 275 17.18 -7.24 -7.30
N LEU A 276 17.70 -6.18 -6.67
CA LEU A 276 17.21 -4.82 -6.84
C LEU A 276 17.36 -4.32 -8.28
N VAL A 277 18.55 -4.49 -8.88
CA VAL A 277 18.86 -3.92 -10.20
C VAL A 277 17.90 -4.42 -11.30
N PRO A 278 17.64 -5.72 -11.49
CA PRO A 278 16.69 -6.17 -12.50
C PRO A 278 15.24 -5.78 -12.17
N ILE A 279 14.84 -5.82 -10.89
CA ILE A 279 13.47 -5.45 -10.47
C ILE A 279 13.15 -4.00 -10.81
N VAL A 280 14.03 -3.06 -10.50
CA VAL A 280 13.79 -1.63 -10.83
C VAL A 280 14.13 -1.32 -12.28
N GLY A 281 15.08 -2.05 -12.90
CA GLY A 281 15.49 -1.82 -14.27
C GLY A 281 14.42 -2.12 -15.31
N LEU A 282 13.57 -3.12 -15.05
CA LEU A 282 12.47 -3.46 -15.94
C LEU A 282 11.23 -2.58 -15.78
N GLN A 283 11.14 -1.78 -14.72
CA GLN A 283 9.99 -0.89 -14.53
C GLN A 283 9.93 0.22 -15.60
N ALA A 284 11.05 0.88 -15.90
CA ALA A 284 11.07 1.99 -16.85
C ALA A 284 10.63 1.58 -18.28
N PRO A 285 11.18 0.52 -18.91
CA PRO A 285 10.73 0.10 -20.24
C PRO A 285 9.27 -0.36 -20.25
N LEU A 286 8.78 -1.03 -19.20
CA LEU A 286 7.38 -1.46 -19.11
C LEU A 286 6.42 -0.25 -18.95
N LEU A 287 6.78 0.74 -18.15
CA LEU A 287 6.03 1.99 -18.03
C LEU A 287 6.01 2.76 -19.37
N LEU A 288 7.13 2.81 -20.08
CA LEU A 288 7.16 3.39 -21.44
C LEU A 288 6.27 2.62 -22.41
N ALA A 289 6.30 1.29 -22.39
CA ALA A 289 5.43 0.48 -23.22
C ALA A 289 3.95 0.75 -22.90
N ALA A 290 3.57 0.85 -21.63
CA ALA A 290 2.20 1.16 -21.20
C ALA A 290 1.67 2.50 -21.76
N ALA A 291 2.55 3.45 -22.12
CA ALA A 291 2.17 4.70 -22.75
C ALA A 291 1.60 4.53 -24.17
N TYR A 292 2.00 3.47 -24.89
CA TYR A 292 1.72 3.31 -26.31
C TYR A 292 0.79 2.16 -26.66
N PHE A 293 0.59 1.20 -25.75
CA PHE A 293 -0.19 0.01 -26.03
C PHE A 293 -1.58 0.04 -25.40
N ASP A 294 -2.53 -0.60 -26.04
CA ASP A 294 -3.93 -0.72 -25.62
C ASP A 294 -4.40 -2.18 -25.62
N ASN A 295 -5.58 -2.45 -25.11
CA ASN A 295 -6.27 -3.74 -25.11
C ASN A 295 -5.40 -4.90 -24.58
N TYR A 296 -5.30 -6.02 -25.29
CA TYR A 296 -4.56 -7.22 -24.85
C TYR A 296 -3.09 -6.93 -24.56
N ALA A 297 -2.44 -6.09 -25.38
CA ALA A 297 -1.04 -5.73 -25.17
C ALA A 297 -0.87 -4.92 -23.88
N MET A 298 -1.76 -3.96 -23.62
CA MET A 298 -1.76 -3.19 -22.36
C MET A 298 -2.00 -4.10 -21.15
N LEU A 299 -2.91 -5.08 -21.23
CA LEU A 299 -3.16 -6.03 -20.15
C LEU A 299 -1.91 -6.84 -19.81
N LEU A 300 -1.21 -7.37 -20.82
CA LEU A 300 0.05 -8.10 -20.61
C LEU A 300 1.16 -7.21 -20.04
N ILE A 301 1.25 -5.96 -20.51
CA ILE A 301 2.20 -4.98 -19.99
C ILE A 301 1.84 -4.64 -18.53
N ALA A 302 0.57 -4.46 -18.21
CA ALA A 302 0.13 -4.18 -16.84
C ALA A 302 0.47 -5.33 -15.88
N LEU A 303 0.30 -6.59 -16.31
CA LEU A 303 0.71 -7.77 -15.52
C LEU A 303 2.21 -7.74 -15.22
N ALA A 304 3.04 -7.55 -16.27
CA ALA A 304 4.49 -7.50 -16.11
C ALA A 304 4.92 -6.28 -15.28
N MET A 305 4.40 -5.10 -15.58
CA MET A 305 4.71 -3.85 -14.90
C MET A 305 4.39 -3.94 -13.39
N MET A 306 3.19 -4.40 -13.05
CA MET A 306 2.77 -4.50 -11.65
C MET A 306 3.53 -5.61 -10.91
N PHE A 307 3.96 -6.68 -11.58
CA PHE A 307 4.83 -7.70 -11.00
C PHE A 307 6.14 -7.08 -10.50
N PHE A 308 6.81 -6.25 -11.31
CA PHE A 308 8.07 -5.61 -10.91
C PHE A 308 7.85 -4.48 -9.88
N ILE A 309 6.74 -3.74 -9.95
CA ILE A 309 6.41 -2.70 -8.97
C ILE A 309 6.14 -3.32 -7.59
N PHE A 310 5.33 -4.38 -7.50
CA PHE A 310 5.07 -5.08 -6.24
C PHE A 310 6.31 -5.81 -5.71
N GLY A 311 7.12 -6.38 -6.60
CA GLY A 311 8.37 -7.05 -6.25
C GLY A 311 9.41 -6.16 -5.60
N GLN A 312 9.35 -4.84 -5.79
CA GLN A 312 10.26 -3.89 -5.15
C GLN A 312 10.01 -3.74 -3.64
N VAL A 313 8.79 -3.96 -3.17
CA VAL A 313 8.40 -3.69 -1.77
C VAL A 313 9.28 -4.43 -0.76
N PRO A 314 9.46 -5.77 -0.84
CA PRO A 314 10.30 -6.50 0.11
C PRO A 314 11.78 -6.14 0.03
N ILE A 315 12.28 -5.61 -1.10
CA ILE A 315 13.69 -5.22 -1.24
C ILE A 315 14.01 -4.03 -0.34
N ASN A 316 13.14 -3.03 -0.30
CA ASN A 316 13.32 -1.87 0.57
C ASN A 316 13.32 -2.25 2.05
N ASP A 317 12.48 -3.21 2.46
CA ASP A 317 12.47 -3.73 3.83
C ASP A 317 13.76 -4.52 4.14
N ALA A 318 14.24 -5.33 3.19
CA ALA A 318 15.48 -6.07 3.32
C ALA A 318 16.71 -5.13 3.43
N MET A 319 16.72 -4.01 2.69
CA MET A 319 17.77 -2.99 2.81
C MET A 319 17.82 -2.42 4.23
N VAL A 320 16.67 -2.04 4.80
CA VAL A 320 16.62 -1.56 6.19
C VAL A 320 17.08 -2.65 7.14
N ALA A 321 16.59 -3.87 7.00
CA ALA A 321 16.94 -4.98 7.88
C ALA A 321 18.45 -5.33 7.85
N ALA A 322 19.07 -5.26 6.66
CA ALA A 322 20.48 -5.61 6.47
C ALA A 322 21.45 -4.53 6.98
N TYR A 323 21.11 -3.24 6.83
CA TYR A 323 22.00 -2.13 7.11
C TYR A 323 21.65 -1.32 8.36
N SER A 324 20.70 -1.79 9.19
CA SER A 324 20.39 -1.18 10.48
C SER A 324 20.68 -2.12 11.64
N ASP A 325 21.19 -1.57 12.76
CA ASP A 325 21.32 -2.31 14.01
C ASP A 325 19.94 -2.60 14.63
N GLU A 326 19.83 -3.69 15.39
CA GLU A 326 18.59 -4.07 16.07
C GLU A 326 18.00 -2.95 16.94
N ARG A 327 18.87 -2.12 17.54
CA ARG A 327 18.49 -1.02 18.43
C ARG A 327 17.64 0.05 17.73
N TRP A 328 17.89 0.33 16.46
CA TRP A 328 17.19 1.40 15.73
C TRP A 328 16.45 0.93 14.46
N ARG A 329 16.52 -0.38 14.12
CA ARG A 329 15.84 -0.98 12.95
C ARG A 329 14.37 -0.67 12.90
N ALA A 330 13.66 -0.82 14.03
CA ALA A 330 12.24 -0.52 14.10
C ALA A 330 11.95 0.97 13.79
N ARG A 331 12.83 1.88 14.24
CA ARG A 331 12.71 3.31 13.92
C ARG A 331 12.98 3.59 12.43
N ALA A 332 14.00 2.94 11.85
CA ALA A 332 14.31 3.07 10.44
C ALA A 332 13.16 2.59 9.55
N LEU A 333 12.55 1.45 9.88
CA LEU A 333 11.34 0.96 9.21
C LEU A 333 10.18 1.95 9.35
N ALA A 334 9.95 2.48 10.55
CA ALA A 334 8.88 3.46 10.77
C ALA A 334 9.11 4.73 9.94
N VAL A 335 10.32 5.28 9.91
CA VAL A 335 10.67 6.43 9.08
C VAL A 335 10.45 6.12 7.61
N ARG A 336 10.88 4.94 7.13
CA ARG A 336 10.65 4.52 5.75
C ARG A 336 9.15 4.46 5.41
N TYR A 337 8.33 3.89 6.29
CA TYR A 337 6.87 3.85 6.06
C TYR A 337 6.25 5.25 6.03
N VAL A 338 6.63 6.13 6.95
CA VAL A 338 6.17 7.54 6.94
C VAL A 338 6.56 8.23 5.63
N VAL A 339 7.81 8.08 5.18
CA VAL A 339 8.27 8.65 3.89
C VAL A 339 7.47 8.06 2.72
N SER A 340 7.28 6.73 2.70
CA SER A 340 6.53 6.04 1.64
C SER A 340 5.08 6.52 1.57
N PHE A 341 4.38 6.58 2.70
CA PHE A 341 2.98 6.99 2.75
C PHE A 341 2.80 8.49 2.49
N SER A 342 3.74 9.33 2.94
CA SER A 342 3.72 10.76 2.62
C SER A 342 3.97 11.00 1.13
N ALA A 343 4.90 10.26 0.52
CA ALA A 343 5.14 10.31 -0.92
C ALA A 343 3.91 9.82 -1.72
N SER A 344 3.16 8.85 -1.19
CA SER A 344 1.96 8.34 -1.86
C SER A 344 0.85 9.38 -2.01
N ALA A 345 0.79 10.38 -1.14
CA ALA A 345 -0.16 11.48 -1.29
C ALA A 345 0.06 12.29 -2.58
N LEU A 346 1.29 12.32 -3.11
CA LEU A 346 1.60 12.98 -4.38
C LEU A 346 1.03 12.22 -5.60
N ALA A 347 0.70 10.94 -5.45
CA ALA A 347 0.17 10.13 -6.54
C ALA A 347 -1.18 10.67 -7.04
N VAL A 348 -2.06 11.06 -6.13
CA VAL A 348 -3.42 11.55 -6.47
C VAL A 348 -3.38 12.79 -7.36
N PRO A 349 -2.73 13.90 -6.96
CA PRO A 349 -2.65 15.09 -7.81
C PRO A 349 -1.84 14.85 -9.09
N LEU A 350 -0.80 14.01 -9.05
CA LEU A 350 -0.01 13.66 -10.24
C LEU A 350 -0.89 12.95 -11.28
N VAL A 351 -1.64 11.93 -10.88
CA VAL A 351 -2.56 11.19 -11.76
C VAL A 351 -3.62 12.12 -12.34
N ALA A 352 -4.28 12.93 -11.51
CA ALA A 352 -5.31 13.86 -11.94
C ALA A 352 -4.78 14.91 -12.93
N LEU A 353 -3.62 15.49 -12.63
CA LEU A 353 -2.98 16.50 -13.47
C LEU A 353 -2.56 15.92 -14.82
N MET A 354 -1.90 14.77 -14.84
CA MET A 354 -1.44 14.14 -16.08
C MET A 354 -2.61 13.69 -16.95
N TYR A 355 -3.68 13.16 -16.36
CA TYR A 355 -4.89 12.79 -17.10
C TYR A 355 -5.59 14.02 -17.70
N ARG A 356 -5.62 15.16 -16.99
CA ARG A 356 -6.24 16.41 -17.46
C ARG A 356 -5.60 16.94 -18.75
N TYR A 357 -4.27 16.75 -18.93
CA TYR A 357 -3.54 17.28 -20.09
C TYR A 357 -3.76 16.49 -21.39
N GLY A 358 -4.02 15.18 -21.32
CA GLY A 358 -4.08 14.33 -22.52
C GLY A 358 -5.36 13.51 -22.66
N ASN A 359 -6.26 13.50 -21.68
CA ASN A 359 -7.38 12.56 -21.55
C ASN A 359 -6.95 11.08 -21.68
N ASP A 360 -5.65 10.82 -21.60
CA ASP A 360 -5.01 9.52 -21.54
C ASP A 360 -3.94 9.52 -20.44
N PHE A 361 -3.27 8.41 -20.23
CA PHE A 361 -2.24 8.27 -19.21
C PHE A 361 -0.81 8.33 -19.76
N ARG A 362 -0.61 8.75 -21.01
CA ARG A 362 0.70 8.76 -21.67
C ARG A 362 1.71 9.60 -20.89
N TYR A 363 1.35 10.82 -20.51
CA TYR A 363 2.24 11.69 -19.74
C TYR A 363 2.51 11.15 -18.33
N LEU A 364 1.53 10.52 -17.70
CA LEU A 364 1.75 9.84 -16.42
C LEU A 364 2.82 8.77 -16.57
N PHE A 365 2.68 7.90 -17.56
CA PHE A 365 3.66 6.83 -17.80
C PHE A 365 5.06 7.36 -18.11
N PHE A 366 5.20 8.46 -18.83
CA PHE A 366 6.50 9.09 -19.06
C PHE A 366 7.14 9.61 -17.77
N VAL A 367 6.38 10.27 -16.90
CA VAL A 367 6.87 10.75 -15.60
C VAL A 367 7.29 9.56 -14.73
N LEU A 368 6.44 8.54 -14.64
CA LEU A 368 6.74 7.34 -13.84
C LEU A 368 7.94 6.57 -14.39
N ALA A 369 8.10 6.49 -15.72
CA ALA A 369 9.26 5.87 -16.36
C ALA A 369 10.56 6.63 -16.06
N ALA A 370 10.53 7.97 -16.07
CA ALA A 370 11.69 8.78 -15.68
C ALA A 370 12.07 8.56 -14.20
N MET A 371 11.09 8.44 -13.31
CA MET A 371 11.32 8.11 -11.90
C MET A 371 11.89 6.69 -11.73
N ALA A 372 11.40 5.71 -12.51
CA ALA A 372 11.92 4.35 -12.51
C ALA A 372 13.36 4.30 -13.04
N ALA A 373 13.69 5.08 -14.06
CA ALA A 373 15.07 5.22 -14.57
C ALA A 373 15.99 5.83 -13.50
N ALA A 374 15.52 6.84 -12.75
CA ALA A 374 16.29 7.41 -11.64
C ALA A 374 16.54 6.37 -10.53
N MET A 375 15.54 5.54 -10.20
CA MET A 375 15.73 4.42 -9.26
C MET A 375 16.74 3.40 -9.78
N PHE A 376 16.67 3.05 -11.06
CA PHE A 376 17.63 2.13 -11.67
C PHE A 376 19.05 2.68 -11.61
N CYS A 377 19.26 3.95 -11.98
CA CYS A 377 20.56 4.61 -11.85
C CYS A 377 21.07 4.57 -10.39
N ALA A 378 20.21 4.85 -9.41
CA ALA A 378 20.58 4.76 -8.01
C ALA A 378 20.93 3.32 -7.59
N ALA A 379 20.17 2.32 -8.05
CA ALA A 379 20.39 0.91 -7.74
C ALA A 379 21.73 0.37 -8.27
N LEU A 380 22.24 0.89 -9.38
CA LEU A 380 23.58 0.51 -9.90
C LEU A 380 24.70 0.80 -8.90
N PHE A 381 24.52 1.83 -8.06
CA PHE A 381 25.46 2.19 -7.01
C PHE A 381 25.30 1.34 -5.73
N MET A 382 24.35 0.38 -5.67
CA MET A 382 24.22 -0.51 -4.51
C MET A 382 25.51 -1.33 -4.32
N PRO A 383 26.02 -1.48 -3.08
CA PRO A 383 27.19 -2.30 -2.82
C PRO A 383 26.99 -3.76 -3.25
N ALA A 384 27.99 -4.35 -3.89
CA ALA A 384 27.94 -5.76 -4.33
C ALA A 384 28.19 -6.75 -3.17
N GLN A 385 28.74 -6.29 -2.05
CA GLN A 385 29.04 -7.16 -0.91
C GLN A 385 27.77 -7.62 -0.21
N ALA A 386 27.63 -8.94 -0.15
CA ALA A 386 26.58 -9.57 0.64
C ALA A 386 26.86 -9.34 2.12
N VAL A 387 26.02 -8.56 2.79
CA VAL A 387 25.79 -8.78 4.20
C VAL A 387 24.89 -10.02 4.26
N LYS A 388 25.46 -11.22 4.36
CA LYS A 388 24.65 -12.39 4.65
C LYS A 388 23.84 -12.10 5.91
N PRO A 389 22.51 -12.25 5.89
CA PRO A 389 21.75 -12.30 7.13
C PRO A 389 22.39 -13.37 8.01
N ALA A 390 22.54 -13.12 9.30
CA ALA A 390 22.94 -14.17 10.22
C ALA A 390 21.93 -15.32 10.08
N PRO A 391 22.38 -16.58 10.08
CA PRO A 391 21.45 -17.71 10.04
C PRO A 391 20.46 -17.58 11.19
N ALA A 392 19.17 -17.80 10.86
CA ALA A 392 18.04 -17.70 11.78
C ALA A 392 18.10 -18.79 12.88
#